data_9404e6baacc3640ef7437542011641ce
#
_entry.id   9404e6baacc3640ef7437542011641ce
#
_cell.length_a   1.000
_cell.length_b   1.000
_cell.length_c   1.000
_cell.angle_alpha   90.00
_cell.angle_beta   90.00
_cell.angle_gamma   90.00
#
_symmetry.space_group_name_H-M   'P 1'
#
loop_
_entity.id
_entity.type
_entity.pdbx_description
1 polymer ?
#
loop_
_entity_poly.entity_id
_entity_poly.type
_entity_poly.pdbx_seq_one_letter_code
_entity_poly.pdbx_strand_id
1 'polypeptide(L)'
;MPHVSAPVIEKLCCGVNVDSYGRNKLHNLIINSPIAEHPAGIKELVDKGINVNAQDINGWSALHFAVQEQSYTAVKALLENGADTDLLESNGNSALHKAVFYSNNNNDIISLLLVYGANPDTVNNHGVTPRSLAQVVENSSIVALFNKCNIIG
;
A
#
# COMPACT_ATOMS: atom_id res chain seq x y z
N MET A 1 -27.62 -10.81 -5.20
CA MET A 1 -27.27 -10.16 -5.34
C MET A 1 -27.50 -8.97 -5.06
N PRO A 2 -27.68 -8.45 -4.58
CA PRO A 2 -28.00 -7.19 -4.26
C PRO A 2 -26.98 -6.15 -4.40
N HIS A 3 -25.84 -6.55 -4.51
CA HIS A 3 -24.78 -5.62 -4.71
C HIS A 3 -24.91 -4.87 -6.03
N VAL A 4 -25.88 -5.21 -6.82
CA VAL A 4 -26.11 -4.54 -8.09
C VAL A 4 -26.47 -3.08 -7.92
N SER A 5 -27.23 -2.76 -6.87
CA SER A 5 -27.64 -1.37 -6.67
C SER A 5 -26.54 -0.51 -6.09
N ALA A 6 -25.58 -1.08 -5.40
CA ALA A 6 -24.54 -0.30 -4.76
C ALA A 6 -23.71 0.54 -5.72
N PRO A 7 -23.21 0.01 -6.84
CA PRO A 7 -22.44 0.83 -7.77
C PRO A 7 -23.23 1.99 -8.34
N VAL A 8 -24.53 1.80 -8.56
CA VAL A 8 -25.38 2.85 -9.08
C VAL A 8 -25.58 3.93 -8.04
N ILE A 9 -25.79 3.53 -6.80
CA ILE A 9 -25.97 4.46 -5.69
C ILE A 9 -24.72 5.29 -5.47
N GLU A 10 -23.58 4.65 -5.51
CA GLU A 10 -22.30 5.34 -5.33
C GLU A 10 -22.07 6.42 -6.38
N LYS A 11 -22.40 6.15 -7.63
CA LYS A 11 -22.28 7.12 -8.69
C LYS A 11 -23.18 8.32 -8.45
N LEU A 12 -24.39 8.05 -8.00
CA LEU A 12 -25.36 9.12 -7.77
C LEU A 12 -24.98 9.99 -6.57
N CYS A 13 -24.45 9.36 -5.53
CA CYS A 13 -24.16 10.09 -4.31
C CYS A 13 -22.89 10.90 -4.35
N CYS A 14 -21.84 10.38 -4.97
CA CYS A 14 -20.53 11.00 -4.82
C CYS A 14 -19.84 11.32 -6.12
N GLY A 15 -20.33 10.83 -7.22
CA GLY A 15 -19.60 10.91 -8.47
C GLY A 15 -18.31 10.11 -8.42
N VAL A 16 -18.10 9.33 -7.36
CA VAL A 16 -16.92 8.50 -7.18
C VAL A 16 -17.25 7.10 -7.65
N ASN A 17 -16.39 6.55 -8.47
CA ASN A 17 -16.59 5.22 -9.02
C ASN A 17 -15.85 4.21 -8.15
N VAL A 18 -16.53 3.67 -7.15
CA VAL A 18 -15.98 2.65 -6.25
C VAL A 18 -16.88 1.42 -6.25
N ASP A 19 -16.30 0.29 -5.90
CA ASP A 19 -17.04 -0.97 -5.78
C ASP A 19 -17.66 -1.14 -4.37
N SER A 20 -18.25 -2.28 -4.11
CA SER A 20 -18.91 -2.57 -2.82
C SER A 20 -17.94 -2.60 -1.64
N TYR A 21 -16.65 -2.70 -1.89
CA TYR A 21 -15.63 -2.66 -0.85
C TYR A 21 -15.02 -1.27 -0.70
N GLY A 22 -15.55 -0.27 -1.39
CA GLY A 22 -15.00 1.07 -1.37
C GLY A 22 -13.72 1.24 -2.18
N ARG A 23 -13.43 0.28 -3.05
CA ARG A 23 -12.22 0.29 -3.88
C ARG A 23 -12.45 1.07 -5.15
N ASN A 24 -11.54 1.99 -5.46
CA ASN A 24 -11.59 2.71 -6.72
C ASN A 24 -10.91 1.93 -7.84
N LYS A 25 -10.83 2.52 -9.03
CA LYS A 25 -10.21 1.87 -10.18
C LYS A 25 -8.73 1.56 -9.95
N LEU A 26 -8.05 2.36 -9.14
CA LEU A 26 -6.63 2.14 -8.86
C LEU A 26 -6.43 0.89 -8.01
N HIS A 27 -7.22 0.70 -6.96
CA HIS A 27 -7.19 -0.53 -6.17
C HIS A 27 -7.42 -1.73 -7.09
N ASN A 28 -8.46 -1.66 -7.92
CA ASN A 28 -8.85 -2.78 -8.77
C ASN A 28 -7.86 -3.07 -9.88
N LEU A 29 -7.16 -2.06 -10.38
CA LEU A 29 -6.07 -2.27 -11.33
C LEU A 29 -4.99 -3.17 -10.71
N ILE A 30 -4.58 -2.86 -9.49
CA ILE A 30 -3.50 -3.59 -8.83
C ILE A 30 -3.93 -5.02 -8.49
N ILE A 31 -5.17 -5.20 -8.06
CA ILE A 31 -5.67 -6.50 -7.64
C ILE A 31 -5.93 -7.42 -8.85
N ASN A 32 -6.45 -6.87 -9.93
CA ASN A 32 -7.04 -7.68 -11.00
C ASN A 32 -6.23 -7.73 -12.30
N SER A 33 -5.21 -6.89 -12.45
CA SER A 33 -4.44 -6.82 -13.69
C SER A 33 -3.05 -7.43 -13.54
N PRO A 34 -2.44 -7.89 -14.63
CA PRO A 34 -1.06 -8.39 -14.58
C PRO A 34 -0.09 -7.31 -14.10
N ILE A 35 0.91 -7.73 -13.34
CA ILE A 35 1.91 -6.83 -12.77
C ILE A 35 2.56 -5.93 -13.83
N ALA A 36 2.79 -6.49 -15.04
CA ALA A 36 3.43 -5.73 -16.11
C ALA A 36 2.63 -4.50 -16.54
N GLU A 37 1.32 -4.49 -16.31
CA GLU A 37 0.47 -3.38 -16.71
C GLU A 37 0.33 -2.30 -15.64
N HIS A 38 0.80 -2.57 -14.42
CA HIS A 38 0.59 -1.67 -13.29
C HIS A 38 1.17 -0.27 -13.51
N PRO A 39 2.43 -0.10 -13.93
CA PRO A 39 2.99 1.27 -14.02
C PRO A 39 2.24 2.17 -14.98
N ALA A 40 1.91 1.68 -16.18
CA ALA A 40 1.20 2.48 -17.17
C ALA A 40 -0.23 2.77 -16.74
N GLY A 41 -0.92 1.77 -16.19
CA GLY A 41 -2.28 1.93 -15.70
C GLY A 41 -2.37 2.90 -14.53
N ILE A 42 -1.42 2.84 -13.61
CA ILE A 42 -1.35 3.76 -12.46
C ILE A 42 -1.19 5.20 -12.97
N LYS A 43 -0.25 5.43 -13.86
CA LYS A 43 -0.01 6.77 -14.40
C LYS A 43 -1.24 7.31 -15.11
N GLU A 44 -1.89 6.48 -15.91
CA GLU A 44 -3.09 6.88 -16.63
C GLU A 44 -4.20 7.32 -15.67
N LEU A 45 -4.46 6.53 -14.63
CA LEU A 45 -5.50 6.86 -13.66
C LEU A 45 -5.17 8.11 -12.86
N VAL A 46 -3.91 8.27 -12.46
CA VAL A 46 -3.48 9.46 -11.73
C VAL A 46 -3.61 10.70 -12.60
N ASP A 47 -3.24 10.61 -13.87
CA ASP A 47 -3.38 11.73 -14.81
C ASP A 47 -4.86 12.11 -15.02
N LYS A 48 -5.77 11.17 -14.84
CA LYS A 48 -7.21 11.42 -14.89
C LYS A 48 -7.79 11.95 -13.58
N GLY A 49 -6.95 12.14 -12.56
CA GLY A 49 -7.36 12.74 -11.29
C GLY A 49 -7.80 11.78 -10.21
N ILE A 50 -7.51 10.48 -10.33
CA ILE A 50 -7.89 9.54 -9.29
C ILE A 50 -7.12 9.85 -8.00
N ASN A 51 -7.75 9.66 -6.86
CA ASN A 51 -7.09 9.83 -5.58
C ASN A 51 -6.17 8.63 -5.30
N VAL A 52 -4.86 8.85 -5.38
CA VAL A 52 -3.87 7.79 -5.17
C VAL A 52 -3.88 7.27 -3.74
N ASN A 53 -4.38 8.07 -2.80
CA ASN A 53 -4.40 7.75 -1.37
C ASN A 53 -5.77 7.32 -0.84
N ALA A 54 -6.73 7.06 -1.73
CA ALA A 54 -8.03 6.56 -1.31
C ALA A 54 -7.89 5.22 -0.58
N GLN A 55 -8.65 5.05 0.49
CA GLN A 55 -8.64 3.83 1.29
C GLN A 55 -10.01 3.15 1.14
N ASP A 56 -10.00 1.82 1.03
CA ASP A 56 -11.22 1.04 0.96
C ASP A 56 -11.88 0.93 2.35
N ILE A 57 -12.96 0.15 2.47
CA ILE A 57 -13.70 0.03 3.73
C ILE A 57 -12.86 -0.57 4.86
N ASN A 58 -11.78 -1.27 4.53
CA ASN A 58 -10.85 -1.85 5.50
C ASN A 58 -9.61 -0.99 5.70
N GLY A 59 -9.59 0.22 5.15
CA GLY A 59 -8.48 1.13 5.27
C GLY A 59 -7.31 0.85 4.31
N TRP A 60 -7.46 -0.09 3.39
CA TRP A 60 -6.39 -0.43 2.47
C TRP A 60 -6.29 0.59 1.34
N SER A 61 -5.12 1.13 1.14
CA SER A 61 -4.80 1.97 -0.01
C SER A 61 -4.26 1.10 -1.15
N ALA A 62 -4.14 1.70 -2.34
CA ALA A 62 -3.51 1.02 -3.47
C ALA A 62 -2.10 0.55 -3.11
N LEU A 63 -1.37 1.35 -2.32
CA LEU A 63 -0.02 0.99 -1.89
C LEU A 63 0.00 -0.27 -1.03
N HIS A 64 -0.96 -0.43 -0.12
CA HIS A 64 -1.09 -1.66 0.68
C HIS A 64 -1.25 -2.88 -0.23
N PHE A 65 -2.12 -2.79 -1.23
CA PHE A 65 -2.35 -3.90 -2.17
C PHE A 65 -1.11 -4.20 -3.01
N ALA A 66 -0.42 -3.17 -3.51
CA ALA A 66 0.78 -3.35 -4.31
C ALA A 66 1.88 -4.06 -3.52
N VAL A 67 2.03 -3.72 -2.25
CA VAL A 67 3.00 -4.39 -1.36
C VAL A 67 2.59 -5.85 -1.14
N GLN A 68 1.32 -6.11 -0.89
CA GLN A 68 0.83 -7.48 -0.70
C GLN A 68 1.07 -8.34 -1.94
N GLU A 69 0.86 -7.76 -3.13
CA GLU A 69 1.07 -8.46 -4.40
C GLU A 69 2.56 -8.60 -4.75
N GLN A 70 3.45 -8.04 -3.94
CA GLN A 70 4.89 -8.06 -4.19
C GLN A 70 5.26 -7.40 -5.52
N SER A 71 4.47 -6.44 -5.95
CA SER A 71 4.70 -5.74 -7.21
C SER A 71 5.61 -4.53 -6.99
N TYR A 72 6.90 -4.72 -7.12
CA TYR A 72 7.88 -3.64 -7.00
C TYR A 72 7.56 -2.49 -7.95
N THR A 73 7.20 -2.81 -9.19
CA THR A 73 6.90 -1.78 -10.19
C THR A 73 5.66 -0.96 -9.84
N ALA A 74 4.63 -1.60 -9.28
CA ALA A 74 3.45 -0.88 -8.82
C ALA A 74 3.76 -0.01 -7.62
N VAL A 75 4.49 -0.53 -6.64
CA VAL A 75 4.91 0.24 -5.47
C VAL A 75 5.69 1.48 -5.90
N LYS A 76 6.66 1.30 -6.79
CA LYS A 76 7.47 2.41 -7.29
C LYS A 76 6.62 3.44 -8.01
N ALA A 77 5.72 3.01 -8.90
CA ALA A 77 4.86 3.91 -9.65
C ALA A 77 3.92 4.68 -8.72
N LEU A 78 3.36 4.03 -7.72
CA LEU A 78 2.49 4.69 -6.74
C LEU A 78 3.26 5.76 -5.95
N LEU A 79 4.44 5.42 -5.47
CA LEU A 79 5.27 6.36 -4.71
C LEU A 79 5.69 7.55 -5.56
N GLU A 80 6.04 7.32 -6.82
CA GLU A 80 6.38 8.38 -7.77
C GLU A 80 5.19 9.31 -8.06
N ASN A 81 3.98 8.83 -7.85
CA ASN A 81 2.75 9.59 -8.07
C ASN A 81 2.11 10.07 -6.77
N GLY A 82 2.87 10.13 -5.69
CA GLY A 82 2.43 10.77 -4.45
C GLY A 82 1.73 9.87 -3.44
N ALA A 83 1.89 8.55 -3.55
CA ALA A 83 1.31 7.66 -2.55
C ALA A 83 1.91 7.93 -1.17
N ASP A 84 1.02 8.01 -0.16
CA ASP A 84 1.40 8.29 1.21
C ASP A 84 1.81 6.98 1.89
N THR A 85 3.05 6.91 2.36
CA THR A 85 3.57 5.72 3.03
C THR A 85 3.02 5.53 4.44
N ASP A 86 2.38 6.56 5.02
CA ASP A 86 1.94 6.53 6.41
C ASP A 86 0.47 6.18 6.60
N LEU A 87 -0.27 5.87 5.53
CA LEU A 87 -1.66 5.46 5.66
C LEU A 87 -1.75 4.12 6.39
N LEU A 88 -2.69 4.02 7.32
CA LEU A 88 -2.88 2.84 8.15
C LEU A 88 -4.20 2.15 7.77
N GLU A 89 -4.15 0.83 7.63
CA GLU A 89 -5.38 0.05 7.43
C GLU A 89 -6.03 -0.22 8.79
N SER A 90 -7.15 -0.94 8.80
CA SER A 90 -7.99 -1.08 9.98
C SER A 90 -7.31 -1.71 11.21
N ASN A 91 -6.23 -2.46 11.02
CA ASN A 91 -5.44 -3.01 12.12
C ASN A 91 -4.29 -2.09 12.53
N GLY A 92 -4.20 -0.92 11.94
CA GLY A 92 -3.13 0.04 12.20
C GLY A 92 -1.83 -0.25 11.47
N ASN A 93 -1.85 -1.14 10.49
CA ASN A 93 -0.65 -1.47 9.74
C ASN A 93 -0.43 -0.50 8.58
N SER A 94 0.80 -0.02 8.46
CA SER A 94 1.25 0.75 7.30
C SER A 94 1.68 -0.20 6.19
N ALA A 95 1.96 0.36 5.01
CA ALA A 95 2.55 -0.42 3.93
C ALA A 95 3.87 -1.08 4.36
N LEU A 96 4.64 -0.42 5.21
CA LEU A 96 5.92 -0.97 5.69
C LEU A 96 5.73 -2.19 6.58
N HIS A 97 4.70 -2.21 7.46
CA HIS A 97 4.38 -3.43 8.23
C HIS A 97 4.14 -4.59 7.27
N LYS A 98 3.35 -4.35 6.22
CA LYS A 98 3.03 -5.39 5.25
C LYS A 98 4.24 -5.82 4.44
N ALA A 99 5.10 -4.86 4.09
CA ALA A 99 6.33 -5.18 3.35
C ALA A 99 7.23 -6.11 4.15
N VAL A 100 7.35 -5.88 5.46
CA VAL A 100 8.14 -6.77 6.32
C VAL A 100 7.49 -8.15 6.42
N PHE A 101 6.17 -8.18 6.61
CA PHE A 101 5.44 -9.43 6.77
C PHE A 101 5.52 -10.31 5.51
N TYR A 102 5.42 -9.71 4.34
CA TYR A 102 5.43 -10.44 3.07
C TYR A 102 6.80 -10.49 2.38
N SER A 103 7.88 -10.13 3.08
CA SER A 103 9.17 -9.90 2.44
C SER A 103 9.77 -11.11 1.72
N ASN A 104 9.55 -12.32 2.24
CA ASN A 104 10.07 -13.53 1.61
C ASN A 104 11.55 -13.43 1.23
N ASN A 105 12.34 -12.77 2.07
CA ASN A 105 13.77 -12.50 1.84
C ASN A 105 14.07 -11.52 0.70
N ASN A 106 13.06 -10.88 0.14
CA ASN A 106 13.25 -9.81 -0.84
C ASN A 106 13.00 -8.46 -0.16
N ASN A 107 14.05 -7.69 0.02
CA ASN A 107 13.99 -6.43 0.76
C ASN A 107 13.85 -5.20 -0.14
N ASP A 108 13.67 -5.39 -1.44
CA ASP A 108 13.64 -4.27 -2.40
C ASP A 108 12.48 -3.31 -2.14
N ILE A 109 11.31 -3.85 -1.85
CA ILE A 109 10.12 -3.02 -1.56
C ILE A 109 10.32 -2.27 -0.25
N ILE A 110 10.90 -2.94 0.76
CA ILE A 110 11.19 -2.29 2.06
C ILE A 110 12.14 -1.12 1.87
N SER A 111 13.23 -1.35 1.12
CA SER A 111 14.21 -0.30 0.84
C SER A 111 13.55 0.88 0.11
N LEU A 112 12.70 0.58 -0.86
CA LEU A 112 12.01 1.61 -1.62
C LEU A 112 11.07 2.44 -0.73
N LEU A 113 10.30 1.79 0.13
CA LEU A 113 9.42 2.49 1.06
C LEU A 113 10.21 3.39 2.00
N LEU A 114 11.34 2.92 2.51
CA LEU A 114 12.19 3.72 3.40
C LEU A 114 12.77 4.95 2.68
N VAL A 115 13.15 4.81 1.41
CA VAL A 115 13.63 5.93 0.59
C VAL A 115 12.55 7.02 0.48
N TYR A 116 11.29 6.63 0.42
CA TYR A 116 10.17 7.56 0.33
C TYR A 116 9.63 7.99 1.70
N GLY A 117 10.35 7.70 2.77
CA GLY A 117 10.05 8.24 4.10
C GLY A 117 9.15 7.39 4.97
N ALA A 118 8.94 6.11 4.65
CA ALA A 118 8.14 5.24 5.50
C ALA A 118 8.76 5.13 6.89
N ASN A 119 7.92 5.18 7.93
CA ASN A 119 8.38 5.19 9.32
C ASN A 119 8.46 3.76 9.86
N PRO A 120 9.66 3.26 10.23
CA PRO A 120 9.80 1.92 10.77
C PRO A 120 9.31 1.77 12.21
N ASP A 121 8.92 2.86 12.85
CA ASP A 121 8.51 2.86 14.25
C ASP A 121 7.03 3.18 14.47
N THR A 122 6.23 3.14 13.42
CA THR A 122 4.77 3.30 13.54
C THR A 122 4.18 2.08 14.27
N VAL A 123 3.41 2.33 15.33
CA VAL A 123 2.82 1.27 16.16
C VAL A 123 1.44 0.92 15.62
N ASN A 124 1.18 -0.36 15.36
CA ASN A 124 -0.16 -0.80 14.96
C ASN A 124 -1.06 -1.04 16.17
N ASN A 125 -2.29 -1.51 15.95
CA ASN A 125 -3.26 -1.73 17.02
C ASN A 125 -2.86 -2.82 18.01
N HIS A 126 -1.84 -3.62 17.67
CA HIS A 126 -1.33 -4.70 18.50
C HIS A 126 0.00 -4.34 19.18
N GLY A 127 0.42 -3.09 19.09
CA GLY A 127 1.67 -2.65 19.71
C GLY A 127 2.92 -3.03 18.92
N VAL A 128 2.77 -3.41 17.66
CA VAL A 128 3.88 -3.90 16.82
C VAL A 128 4.31 -2.80 15.85
N THR A 129 5.62 -2.62 15.69
CA THR A 129 6.20 -1.72 14.70
C THR A 129 6.83 -2.54 13.57
N PRO A 130 7.03 -1.96 12.38
CA PRO A 130 7.79 -2.66 11.34
C PRO A 130 9.15 -3.14 11.83
N ARG A 131 9.82 -2.33 12.65
CA ARG A 131 11.13 -2.68 13.25
C ARG A 131 11.04 -3.90 14.15
N SER A 132 10.07 -3.94 15.05
CA SER A 132 9.90 -5.09 15.94
C SER A 132 9.46 -6.34 15.17
N LEU A 133 8.64 -6.16 14.14
CA LEU A 133 8.22 -7.26 13.29
C LEU A 133 9.41 -7.88 12.54
N ALA A 134 10.34 -7.04 12.09
CA ALA A 134 11.56 -7.54 11.42
C ALA A 134 12.38 -8.46 12.33
N GLN A 135 12.39 -8.17 13.62
CA GLN A 135 13.08 -9.04 14.59
C GLN A 135 12.36 -10.37 14.74
N VAL A 136 11.04 -10.36 14.73
CA VAL A 136 10.24 -11.57 14.86
C VAL A 136 10.41 -12.50 13.65
N VAL A 137 10.45 -11.93 12.45
CA VAL A 137 10.63 -12.72 11.23
C VAL A 137 12.10 -13.13 11.03
N GLU A 138 12.95 -12.76 11.97
CA GLU A 138 14.37 -13.14 11.98
C GLU A 138 15.12 -12.78 10.69
N ASN A 139 14.75 -11.68 10.08
CA ASN A 139 15.42 -11.23 8.87
C ASN A 139 16.46 -10.16 9.20
N SER A 140 17.71 -10.61 9.37
CA SER A 140 18.82 -9.73 9.76
C SER A 140 19.06 -8.60 8.75
N SER A 141 18.80 -8.86 7.48
CA SER A 141 18.97 -7.83 6.44
C SER A 141 17.99 -6.68 6.63
N ILE A 142 16.75 -6.98 6.98
CA ILE A 142 15.73 -5.95 7.25
C ILE A 142 16.10 -5.18 8.51
N VAL A 143 16.52 -5.88 9.55
CA VAL A 143 16.95 -5.23 10.80
C VAL A 143 18.10 -4.27 10.51
N ALA A 144 19.07 -4.68 9.70
CA ALA A 144 20.18 -3.80 9.32
C ALA A 144 19.71 -2.57 8.55
N LEU A 145 18.74 -2.72 7.65
CA LEU A 145 18.16 -1.59 6.92
C LEU A 145 17.52 -0.57 7.87
N PHE A 146 16.74 -1.05 8.84
CA PHE A 146 16.09 -0.18 9.80
C PHE A 146 17.08 0.53 10.72
N ASN A 147 18.16 -0.14 11.07
CA ASN A 147 19.20 0.48 11.89
C ASN A 147 19.93 1.61 11.16
N LYS A 148 20.10 1.49 9.85
CA LYS A 148 20.66 2.57 9.03
C LYS A 148 19.76 3.81 9.04
N CYS A 149 18.45 3.61 9.05
CA CYS A 149 17.52 4.74 9.10
C CYS A 149 17.69 5.55 10.40
N ASN A 150 17.96 4.89 11.50
CA ASN A 150 18.21 5.59 12.77
C ASN A 150 19.45 6.49 12.73
N ILE A 151 20.46 6.05 11.99
CA ILE A 151 21.72 6.82 11.90
C ILE A 151 21.51 8.08 11.07
N ILE A 152 20.69 7.98 10.03
CA ILE A 152 20.43 9.09 9.13
C ILE A 152 19.43 10.08 9.70
N GLY A 153 18.45 9.54 10.43
CA GLY A 153 17.40 10.34 11.03
C GLY A 153 17.80 10.88 12.36
#